data_4aed6cb89061f6b3ad4aa2e1e97c8d20
#
_entry.id   4aed6cb89061f6b3ad4aa2e1e97c8d20
#
_cell.length_a   1.000
_cell.length_b   1.000
_cell.length_c   1.000
_cell.angle_alpha   90.00
_cell.angle_beta   90.00
_cell.angle_gamma   90.00
#
_symmetry.space_group_name_H-M   'P 1'
#
loop_
_entity.id
_entity.type
_entity.pdbx_description
1 polymer ?
#
loop_
_entity_poly.entity_id
_entity_poly.type
_entity_poly.pdbx_seq_one_letter_code
_entity_poly.pdbx_strand_id
1 'polypeptide(L)' 'LDLGYRLDLLVEDKVLIELKSVEVVMDVHHKQVLTYLKLTNLQLGILVNFNENNIKDGIFRKVNGLKE' A
#
# COMPACT_ATOMS: atom_id res chain seq x y z
N LEU A 1 -3.23 -14.69 -8.78
CA LEU A 1 -4.38 -13.80 -8.85
C LEU A 1 -4.76 -13.32 -7.45
N ASP A 2 -4.81 -12.04 -7.28
CA ASP A 2 -5.25 -11.44 -6.03
C ASP A 2 -6.78 -11.43 -6.00
N LEU A 3 -7.35 -12.24 -5.13
CA LEU A 3 -8.81 -12.31 -4.95
C LEU A 3 -9.29 -11.36 -3.86
N GLY A 4 -8.38 -10.66 -3.21
CA GLY A 4 -8.73 -9.69 -2.20
C GLY A 4 -9.30 -8.42 -2.80
N TYR A 5 -10.11 -7.72 -2.01
CA TYR A 5 -10.61 -6.41 -2.40
C TYR A 5 -9.44 -5.42 -2.51
N ARG A 6 -9.47 -4.61 -3.54
CA ARG A 6 -8.43 -3.61 -3.78
C ARG A 6 -9.05 -2.29 -4.18
N LEU A 7 -8.61 -1.24 -3.53
CA LEU A 7 -9.00 0.12 -3.85
C LEU A 7 -7.79 1.04 -3.66
N ASP A 8 -7.51 1.83 -4.68
CA ASP A 8 -6.40 2.79 -4.64
C ASP A 8 -6.97 4.20 -4.44
N LEU A 9 -6.39 4.91 -3.49
CA LEU A 9 -6.73 6.31 -3.21
C LEU A 9 -5.49 7.16 -3.33
N LEU A 10 -5.63 8.34 -3.93
CA LEU A 10 -4.55 9.31 -4.00
C LEU A 10 -4.97 10.55 -3.20
N VAL A 11 -4.23 10.84 -2.14
CA VAL A 11 -4.55 11.94 -1.22
C VAL A 11 -3.67 13.13 -1.55
N GLU A 12 -4.29 14.24 -1.93
CA GLU A 12 -3.62 15.52 -2.24
C GLU A 12 -2.51 15.38 -3.27
N ASP A 13 -2.64 14.41 -4.18
CA ASP A 13 -1.64 14.10 -5.20
C ASP A 13 -0.25 13.76 -4.62
N LYS A 14 -0.19 13.36 -3.36
CA LYS A 14 1.08 13.13 -2.66
C LYS A 14 1.19 11.74 -2.04
N VAL A 15 0.09 11.21 -1.54
CA VAL A 15 0.10 9.95 -0.80
C VAL A 15 -0.82 8.95 -1.48
N LEU A 16 -0.23 7.83 -1.86
CA LEU A 16 -0.99 6.70 -2.38
C LEU A 16 -1.44 5.83 -1.22
N ILE A 17 -2.72 5.55 -1.14
CA ILE A 17 -3.26 4.59 -0.18
C ILE A 17 -3.84 3.42 -0.96
N GLU A 18 -3.30 2.23 -0.73
CA GLU A 18 -3.81 1.01 -1.35
C GLU A 18 -4.50 0.17 -0.30
N LEU A 19 -5.79 -0.06 -0.50
CA LEU A 19 -6.64 -0.82 0.41
C LEU A 19 -6.80 -2.23 -0.13
N LYS A 20 -6.55 -3.21 0.72
CA LYS A 20 -6.68 -4.63 0.39
C LYS A 20 -7.45 -5.37 1.46
N SER A 21 -8.00 -6.51 1.07
CA SER A 21 -8.53 -7.48 2.02
C SER A 21 -8.03 -8.85 1.58
N VAL A 22 -6.85 -9.22 2.08
CA VAL A 22 -6.19 -10.49 1.76
C VAL A 22 -5.86 -11.21 3.06
N GLU A 23 -5.76 -12.53 3.00
CA GLU A 23 -5.47 -13.33 4.18
C GLU A 23 -4.09 -13.01 4.74
N VAL A 24 -3.09 -12.87 3.86
CA VAL A 24 -1.73 -12.54 4.23
C VAL A 24 -1.18 -11.52 3.23
N VAL A 25 -0.57 -10.45 3.75
CA VAL A 25 0.16 -9.49 2.92
C VAL A 25 1.51 -10.10 2.58
N MET A 26 1.77 -10.30 1.30
CA MET A 26 2.99 -10.93 0.81
C MET A 26 3.95 -9.90 0.23
N ASP A 27 5.20 -10.30 0.01
CA ASP A 27 6.21 -9.40 -0.56
C ASP A 27 5.78 -8.79 -1.89
N VAL A 28 5.04 -9.54 -2.70
CA VAL A 28 4.55 -9.02 -3.98
C VAL A 28 3.63 -7.83 -3.78
N HIS A 29 2.84 -7.82 -2.72
CA HIS A 29 1.95 -6.69 -2.42
C HIS A 29 2.76 -5.43 -2.10
N HIS A 30 3.82 -5.57 -1.32
CA HIS A 30 4.73 -4.47 -1.00
C HIS A 30 5.44 -3.94 -2.26
N LYS A 31 5.90 -4.86 -3.11
CA LYS A 31 6.58 -4.50 -4.35
C LYS A 31 5.66 -3.76 -5.32
N GLN A 32 4.40 -4.14 -5.36
CA GLN A 32 3.42 -3.46 -6.21
C GLN A 32 3.26 -1.99 -5.83
N VAL A 33 3.17 -1.71 -4.53
CA VAL A 33 3.08 -0.32 -4.04
C VAL A 33 4.34 0.45 -4.41
N LEU A 34 5.52 -0.12 -4.14
CA LEU A 34 6.78 0.55 -4.45
C LEU A 34 6.93 0.81 -5.96
N THR A 35 6.55 -0.16 -6.79
CA THR A 35 6.59 0.00 -8.24
C THR A 35 5.68 1.15 -8.68
N TYR A 36 4.48 1.18 -8.13
CA TYR A 36 3.54 2.26 -8.45
C TYR A 36 4.10 3.62 -8.04
N LEU A 37 4.70 3.71 -6.84
CA LEU A 37 5.30 4.96 -6.38
C LEU A 37 6.42 5.43 -7.33
N LYS A 38 7.24 4.50 -7.81
CA LYS A 38 8.32 4.83 -8.74
C LYS A 38 7.79 5.30 -10.09
N LEU A 39 6.77 4.61 -10.60
CA LEU A 39 6.18 4.97 -11.89
C LEU A 39 5.47 6.32 -11.87
N THR A 40 4.88 6.67 -10.75
CA THR A 40 4.12 7.92 -10.59
C THR A 40 4.93 9.04 -9.94
N ASN A 41 6.17 8.75 -9.55
CA ASN A 41 7.05 9.69 -8.87
C ASN A 41 6.47 10.20 -7.54
N LEU A 42 5.71 9.37 -6.87
CA LEU A 42 5.21 9.65 -5.53
C LEU A 42 6.21 9.15 -4.50
N GLN A 43 6.34 9.84 -3.37
CA GLN A 43 7.31 9.51 -2.34
C GLN A 43 6.76 8.64 -1.23
N LEU A 44 5.43 8.67 -1.01
CA LEU A 44 4.83 7.99 0.12
C LEU A 44 3.63 7.16 -0.32
N GLY A 45 3.61 5.92 0.13
CA GLY A 45 2.46 5.03 -0.03
C GLY A 45 2.13 4.35 1.30
N ILE A 46 0.87 4.03 1.48
CA ILE A 46 0.40 3.28 2.64
C ILE A 46 -0.42 2.11 2.11
N LEU A 47 -0.01 0.91 2.49
CA LEU A 47 -0.71 -0.31 2.18
C LEU A 47 -1.52 -0.71 3.42
N VAL A 48 -2.82 -0.84 3.27
CA VAL A 48 -3.71 -1.21 4.37
C VAL A 48 -4.42 -2.50 4.05
N ASN A 49 -4.26 -3.51 4.90
CA ASN A 49 -4.99 -4.76 4.79
C ASN A 49 -6.06 -4.81 5.87
N PHE A 50 -7.32 -4.80 5.44
CA PHE A 50 -8.45 -4.82 6.37
C PHE A 50 -8.75 -6.20 6.94
N ASN A 51 -8.18 -7.25 6.38
CA ASN A 51 -8.42 -8.62 6.83
C ASN A 51 -7.51 -8.99 8.01
N GLU A 52 -7.45 -8.09 8.99
CA GLU A 52 -6.69 -8.27 10.21
C GLU A 52 -7.60 -8.09 11.42
N ASN A 53 -7.36 -8.85 12.48
CA ASN A 53 -8.10 -8.67 13.73
C ASN A 53 -7.84 -7.30 14.34
N ASN A 54 -6.62 -6.81 14.22
CA ASN A 54 -6.23 -5.48 14.62
C ASN A 54 -5.72 -4.73 13.38
N ILE A 55 -6.39 -3.67 13.01
CA ILE A 55 -6.06 -2.91 11.79
C ILE A 55 -4.60 -2.44 11.78
N LYS A 56 -4.02 -2.16 12.94
CA LYS A 56 -2.62 -1.73 13.04
C LYS A 56 -1.65 -2.74 12.45
N ASP A 57 -1.97 -4.02 12.55
CA ASP A 57 -1.12 -5.08 12.00
C ASP A 57 -1.18 -5.16 10.49
N GLY A 58 -2.14 -4.49 9.88
CA GLY A 58 -2.31 -4.47 8.43
C GLY A 58 -1.90 -3.15 7.79
N ILE A 59 -1.24 -2.25 8.51
CA ILE A 59 -0.83 -0.95 7.97
C ILE A 59 0.68 -0.96 7.73
N PHE A 60 1.07 -0.72 6.47
CA PHE A 60 2.48 -0.73 6.07
C PHE A 60 2.79 0.56 5.31
N ARG A 61 3.79 1.29 5.81
CA ARG A 61 4.27 2.52 5.18
C ARG A 61 5.37 2.20 4.19
N LYS A 62 5.25 2.73 2.98
CA LYS A 62 6.24 2.55 1.92
C LYS A 62 6.75 3.90 1.47
N VAL A 63 8.05 4.02 1.32
CA VAL A 63 8.69 5.26 0.90
C VAL A 63 9.50 5.05 -0.37
N ASN A 64 9.52 6.07 -1.20
CA ASN A 64 10.28 6.10 -2.44
C ASN A 64 11.08 7.40 -2.47
N GLY A 65 12.29 7.34 -1.92
CA GLY A 65 13.16 8.50 -1.87
C GLY A 65 12.83 9.53 -0.80
N LEU A 66 11.85 9.27 0.05
CA LEU A 66 11.51 10.19 1.15
C LEU A 66 12.52 10.03 2.27
N LYS A 67 13.05 11.14 2.73
CA LYS A 67 13.94 11.15 3.90
C LYS A 67 13.12 11.29 5.17
N GLU A 68 13.41 10.45 6.11
CA GLU A 68 12.74 10.45 7.40
C GLU A 68 13.66 10.90 8.52
#